data_e161ea688b62d6aec039a8960e00cae2
#
_entry.id   e161ea688b62d6aec039a8960e00cae2
#
_cell.length_a   1.000
_cell.length_b   1.000
_cell.length_c   1.000
_cell.angle_alpha   90.00
_cell.angle_beta   90.00
_cell.angle_gamma   90.00
#
_symmetry.space_group_name_H-M   'P 1'
#
loop_
_entity.id
_entity.type
_entity.pdbx_description
1 polymer ?
#
loop_
_entity_poly.entity_id
_entity_poly.type
_entity_poly.pdbx_seq_one_letter_code
_entity_poly.pdbx_strand_id
1 'polypeptide(L)'
;MSDIRDVIIIGSGPAGLTAAIYTARANMGPLVIEGEPSSTSDQPGGQLMLTTEVENFPGFPEGIMGPELMMHFRAQASRFGAEFITQKATKVDFNQQPFTVEVGEVTYRSHTVIISTGAQSLMLGLPNEDRLIGHGLS
;
A
#
# COMPACT_ATOMS: atom_id res chain seq x y z
N MET A 1 -6.72 9.56 26.34
CA MET A 1 -7.23 8.29 25.76
C MET A 1 -6.19 7.70 24.86
N SER A 2 -5.94 6.46 25.07
CA SER A 2 -5.03 5.73 24.17
C SER A 2 -5.80 5.36 22.92
N ASP A 3 -5.47 5.99 21.81
CA ASP A 3 -5.99 5.58 20.52
C ASP A 3 -5.29 4.31 20.06
N ILE A 4 -5.71 3.19 20.64
CA ILE A 4 -5.26 1.88 20.16
C ILE A 4 -6.16 1.51 18.99
N ARG A 5 -5.57 1.35 17.82
CA ARG A 5 -6.26 0.92 16.63
C ARG A 5 -6.57 -0.57 16.68
N ASP A 6 -7.66 -0.99 16.05
CA ASP A 6 -7.92 -2.41 15.85
C ASP A 6 -6.95 -2.99 14.84
N VAL A 7 -6.69 -2.26 13.75
CA VAL A 7 -5.78 -2.68 12.68
C VAL A 7 -5.04 -1.51 12.05
N ILE A 8 -3.74 -1.70 11.85
CA ILE A 8 -2.90 -0.85 10.99
C ILE A 8 -2.46 -1.70 9.79
N ILE A 9 -2.54 -1.13 8.61
CA ILE A 9 -2.11 -1.78 7.36
C ILE A 9 -0.93 -1.00 6.82
N ILE A 10 0.20 -1.68 6.62
CA ILE A 10 1.42 -1.08 6.06
C ILE A 10 1.50 -1.45 4.58
N GLY A 11 1.35 -0.46 3.72
CA GLY A 11 1.32 -0.60 2.28
C GLY A 11 -0.07 -0.45 1.69
N SER A 12 -0.18 0.24 0.57
CA SER A 12 -1.43 0.55 -0.13
C SER A 12 -1.45 0.07 -1.58
N GLY A 13 -0.71 -0.99 -1.87
CA GLY A 13 -0.89 -1.75 -3.10
C GLY A 13 -2.20 -2.55 -3.09
N PRO A 14 -2.45 -3.38 -4.10
CA PRO A 14 -3.70 -4.15 -4.20
C PRO A 14 -4.00 -4.99 -2.96
N ALA A 15 -2.98 -5.61 -2.36
CA ALA A 15 -3.15 -6.42 -1.16
C ALA A 15 -3.59 -5.60 0.04
N GLY A 16 -2.91 -4.49 0.31
CA GLY A 16 -3.22 -3.60 1.42
C GLY A 16 -4.59 -2.96 1.30
N LEU A 17 -4.93 -2.46 0.12
CA LEU A 17 -6.24 -1.84 -0.11
C LEU A 17 -7.38 -2.86 -0.07
N THR A 18 -7.16 -4.10 -0.53
CA THR A 18 -8.14 -5.18 -0.37
C THR A 18 -8.37 -5.47 1.11
N ALA A 19 -7.31 -5.58 1.91
CA ALA A 19 -7.43 -5.75 3.36
C ALA A 19 -8.15 -4.56 4.02
N ALA A 20 -7.86 -3.33 3.57
CA ALA A 20 -8.51 -2.13 4.06
C ALA A 20 -10.02 -2.12 3.80
N ILE A 21 -10.46 -2.55 2.61
CA ILE A 21 -11.87 -2.67 2.28
C ILE A 21 -12.59 -3.62 3.25
N TYR A 22 -12.03 -4.80 3.46
CA TYR A 22 -12.66 -5.82 4.30
C TYR A 22 -12.66 -5.46 5.79
N THR A 23 -11.55 -4.92 6.29
CA THR A 23 -11.46 -4.49 7.70
C THR A 23 -12.33 -3.27 7.97
N ALA A 24 -12.42 -2.33 7.03
CA ALA A 24 -13.33 -1.18 7.15
C ALA A 24 -14.80 -1.64 7.15
N ARG A 25 -15.18 -2.56 6.27
CA ARG A 25 -16.54 -3.16 6.27
C ARG A 25 -16.85 -3.93 7.56
N ALA A 26 -15.85 -4.50 8.20
CA ALA A 26 -15.97 -5.14 9.51
C ALA A 26 -16.01 -4.12 10.68
N ASN A 27 -16.04 -2.83 10.37
CA ASN A 27 -16.13 -1.75 11.35
C ASN A 27 -14.87 -1.64 12.25
N MET A 28 -13.72 -2.05 11.74
CA MET A 28 -12.45 -2.03 12.49
C MET A 28 -11.67 -0.71 12.32
N GLY A 29 -12.14 0.21 11.49
CA GLY A 29 -11.50 1.50 11.29
C GLY A 29 -10.02 1.41 10.92
N PRO A 30 -9.63 0.73 9.83
CA PRO A 30 -8.24 0.51 9.51
C PRO A 30 -7.52 1.82 9.22
N LEU A 31 -6.27 1.92 9.71
CA LEU A 31 -5.33 2.96 9.34
C LEU A 31 -4.35 2.38 8.32
N VAL A 32 -4.34 2.94 7.11
CA VAL A 32 -3.46 2.53 6.02
C VAL A 32 -2.28 3.49 5.93
N ILE A 33 -1.07 2.98 6.09
CA ILE A 33 0.17 3.73 5.92
C ILE A 33 0.66 3.47 4.50
N GLU A 34 0.47 4.46 3.62
CA GLU A 34 0.58 4.31 2.17
C GLU A 34 2.01 4.33 1.63
N GLY A 35 2.95 4.88 2.38
CA GLY A 35 4.26 5.26 1.86
C GLY A 35 4.27 6.68 1.31
N GLU A 36 5.36 7.07 0.70
CA GLU A 36 5.53 8.41 0.13
C GLU A 36 5.42 8.36 -1.39
N PRO A 37 4.88 9.42 -2.03
CA PRO A 37 4.91 9.53 -3.48
C PRO A 37 6.36 9.45 -4.01
N SER A 38 6.61 8.50 -4.87
CA SER A 38 7.93 8.28 -5.46
C SER A 38 7.79 7.67 -6.85
N SER A 39 8.88 7.55 -7.57
CA SER A 39 8.93 6.83 -8.85
C SER A 39 9.24 5.33 -8.68
N THR A 40 9.29 4.86 -7.45
CA THR A 40 9.59 3.47 -7.12
C THR A 40 8.35 2.73 -6.63
N SER A 41 8.45 1.42 -6.52
CA SER A 41 7.33 0.55 -6.13
C SER A 41 6.85 0.72 -4.68
N ASP A 42 7.57 1.47 -3.86
CA ASP A 42 7.19 1.78 -2.49
C ASP A 42 6.29 3.02 -2.36
N GLN A 43 5.88 3.59 -3.49
CA GLN A 43 4.89 4.67 -3.55
C GLN A 43 3.47 4.17 -3.21
N PRO A 44 2.54 5.08 -2.83
CA PRO A 44 1.13 4.73 -2.69
C PRO A 44 0.58 4.06 -3.94
N GLY A 45 -0.09 2.90 -3.76
CA GLY A 45 -0.63 2.09 -4.85
C GLY A 45 0.32 1.00 -5.35
N GLY A 46 1.59 1.04 -4.98
CA GLY A 46 2.56 -0.02 -5.27
C GLY A 46 2.91 -0.14 -6.76
N GLN A 47 3.28 -1.35 -7.17
CA GLN A 47 3.75 -1.67 -8.53
C GLN A 47 2.75 -1.31 -9.65
N LEU A 48 1.45 -1.40 -9.39
CA LEU A 48 0.43 -1.07 -10.39
C LEU A 48 0.41 0.41 -10.77
N MET A 49 0.99 1.27 -9.96
CA MET A 49 1.16 2.69 -10.32
C MET A 49 2.20 2.90 -11.42
N LEU A 50 3.08 1.93 -11.62
CA LEU A 50 4.15 1.97 -12.62
C LEU A 50 3.78 1.26 -13.92
N THR A 51 2.68 0.51 -13.94
CA THR A 51 2.23 -0.21 -15.14
C THR A 51 1.23 0.62 -15.95
N THR A 52 1.14 0.29 -17.22
CA THR A 52 0.16 0.91 -18.10
C THR A 52 -1.18 0.20 -17.99
N GLU A 53 -1.44 -0.80 -18.80
CA GLU A 53 -2.70 -1.51 -18.85
C GLU A 53 -2.66 -2.79 -18.01
N VAL A 54 -3.72 -3.02 -17.23
CA VAL A 54 -3.97 -4.24 -16.46
C VAL A 54 -5.11 -4.99 -17.14
N GLU A 55 -4.77 -6.10 -17.78
CA GLU A 55 -5.72 -6.89 -18.59
C GLU A 55 -6.31 -8.08 -17.82
N ASN A 56 -5.68 -8.44 -16.71
CA ASN A 56 -5.95 -9.69 -15.99
C ASN A 56 -6.64 -9.50 -14.64
N PHE A 57 -7.16 -8.30 -14.36
CA PHE A 57 -7.96 -8.08 -13.16
C PHE A 57 -9.45 -8.30 -13.49
N PRO A 58 -10.11 -9.25 -12.82
CA PRO A 58 -11.51 -9.55 -13.11
C PRO A 58 -12.43 -8.35 -12.91
N GLY A 59 -13.40 -8.18 -13.79
CA GLY A 59 -14.35 -7.07 -13.78
C GLY A 59 -14.06 -5.99 -14.81
N PHE A 60 -12.91 -6.05 -15.48
CA PHE A 60 -12.51 -5.11 -16.54
C PHE A 60 -12.17 -5.89 -17.82
N PRO A 61 -13.18 -6.32 -18.60
CA PRO A 61 -12.95 -7.19 -19.75
C PRO A 61 -12.12 -6.52 -20.87
N GLU A 62 -12.11 -5.20 -20.91
CA GLU A 62 -11.31 -4.41 -21.86
C GLU A 62 -10.02 -3.86 -21.27
N GLY A 63 -9.66 -4.33 -20.05
CA GLY A 63 -8.52 -3.81 -19.30
C GLY A 63 -8.81 -2.48 -18.60
N ILE A 64 -7.85 -2.04 -17.81
CA ILE A 64 -7.90 -0.75 -17.11
C ILE A 64 -6.47 -0.29 -16.85
N MET A 65 -6.23 1.01 -16.87
CA MET A 65 -4.91 1.55 -16.51
C MET A 65 -4.59 1.26 -15.03
N GLY A 66 -3.37 0.84 -14.74
CA GLY A 66 -2.94 0.50 -13.39
C GLY A 66 -3.21 1.60 -12.36
N PRO A 67 -2.78 2.85 -12.60
CA PRO A 67 -3.09 3.97 -11.69
C PRO A 67 -4.58 4.19 -11.48
N GLU A 68 -5.39 4.06 -12.51
CA GLU A 68 -6.84 4.20 -12.43
C GLU A 68 -7.46 3.08 -11.56
N LEU A 69 -7.01 1.85 -11.75
CA LEU A 69 -7.45 0.71 -10.93
C LEU A 69 -7.14 0.96 -9.45
N MET A 70 -5.93 1.46 -9.14
CA MET A 70 -5.54 1.75 -7.77
C MET A 70 -6.33 2.92 -7.15
N MET A 71 -6.72 3.90 -7.96
CA MET A 71 -7.63 4.97 -7.52
C MET A 71 -9.00 4.41 -7.14
N HIS A 72 -9.53 3.46 -7.91
CA HIS A 72 -10.79 2.78 -7.57
C HIS A 72 -10.68 1.99 -6.27
N PHE A 73 -9.60 1.25 -6.06
CA PHE A 73 -9.37 0.51 -4.82
C PHE A 73 -9.34 1.44 -3.61
N ARG A 74 -8.58 2.54 -3.71
CA ARG A 74 -8.46 3.51 -2.63
C ARG A 74 -9.79 4.18 -2.31
N ALA A 75 -10.53 4.60 -3.33
CA ALA A 75 -11.84 5.21 -3.18
C ALA A 75 -12.83 4.24 -2.51
N GLN A 76 -12.78 2.96 -2.88
CA GLN A 76 -13.63 1.93 -2.29
C GLN A 76 -13.29 1.70 -0.80
N ALA A 77 -12.02 1.63 -0.44
CA ALA A 77 -11.60 1.51 0.95
C ALA A 77 -12.02 2.75 1.77
N SER A 78 -11.82 3.94 1.22
CA SER A 78 -12.22 5.20 1.85
C SER A 78 -13.74 5.28 2.06
N ARG A 79 -14.52 4.81 1.11
CA ARG A 79 -16.00 4.77 1.23
C ARG A 79 -16.45 3.99 2.46
N PHE A 80 -15.75 2.95 2.85
CA PHE A 80 -16.09 2.13 4.02
C PHE A 80 -15.45 2.63 5.31
N GLY A 81 -14.68 3.71 5.27
CA GLY A 81 -14.13 4.36 6.46
C GLY A 81 -12.66 4.05 6.75
N ALA A 82 -11.89 3.54 5.78
CA ALA A 82 -10.45 3.45 5.92
C ALA A 82 -9.83 4.85 6.00
N GLU A 83 -8.88 5.03 6.91
CA GLU A 83 -8.08 6.24 7.05
C GLU A 83 -6.70 6.02 6.41
N PHE A 84 -6.10 7.09 5.89
CA PHE A 84 -4.86 7.02 5.15
C PHE A 84 -3.82 8.01 5.67
N ILE A 85 -2.55 7.55 5.72
CA ILE A 85 -1.39 8.41 5.98
C ILE A 85 -0.42 8.22 4.81
N THR A 86 -0.16 9.32 4.09
CA THR A 86 0.73 9.32 2.92
C THR A 86 2.17 9.61 3.35
N GLN A 87 2.70 8.76 4.21
CA GLN A 87 4.07 8.77 4.73
C GLN A 87 4.55 7.33 4.90
N LYS A 88 5.85 7.14 5.05
CA LYS A 88 6.43 5.81 5.31
C LYS A 88 6.38 5.43 6.78
N ALA A 89 6.10 4.17 7.05
CA ALA A 89 6.40 3.59 8.34
C ALA A 89 7.94 3.52 8.49
N THR A 90 8.45 4.09 9.57
CA THR A 90 9.89 4.19 9.82
C THR A 90 10.41 3.12 10.77
N LYS A 91 9.55 2.62 11.65
CA LYS A 91 9.89 1.58 12.62
C LYS A 91 8.64 0.84 13.08
N VAL A 92 8.80 -0.42 13.40
CA VAL A 92 7.76 -1.27 13.99
C VAL A 92 8.32 -2.01 15.21
N ASP A 93 7.47 -2.24 16.20
CA ASP A 93 7.80 -3.12 17.34
C ASP A 93 6.64 -4.10 17.53
N PHE A 94 6.93 -5.38 17.33
CA PHE A 94 6.00 -6.48 17.49
C PHE A 94 6.31 -7.35 18.72
N ASN A 95 7.23 -6.93 19.57
CA ASN A 95 7.62 -7.68 20.77
C ASN A 95 6.68 -7.46 21.96
N GLN A 96 5.79 -6.51 21.86
CA GLN A 96 4.84 -6.15 22.91
C GLN A 96 3.43 -5.94 22.35
N GLN A 97 2.43 -5.96 23.22
CA GLN A 97 1.04 -5.64 22.91
C GLN A 97 0.62 -4.37 23.69
N PRO A 98 -0.05 -3.41 23.05
CA PRO A 98 -0.31 -3.34 21.59
C PRO A 98 0.97 -3.16 20.78
N PHE A 99 0.95 -3.56 19.52
CA PHE A 99 2.03 -3.32 18.58
C PHE A 99 2.20 -1.83 18.32
N THR A 100 3.42 -1.39 18.02
CA THR A 100 3.68 0.01 17.65
C THR A 100 4.20 0.12 16.23
N VAL A 101 3.75 1.16 15.55
CA VAL A 101 4.21 1.56 14.22
C VAL A 101 4.55 3.05 14.28
N GLU A 102 5.79 3.39 14.01
CA GLU A 102 6.26 4.77 13.95
C GLU A 102 6.19 5.30 12.52
N VAL A 103 5.64 6.50 12.38
CA VAL A 103 5.60 7.25 11.12
C VAL A 103 6.23 8.61 11.41
N GLY A 104 7.51 8.77 11.07
CA GLY A 104 8.28 9.93 11.49
C GLY A 104 8.37 10.00 13.02
N GLU A 105 7.88 11.11 13.57
CA GLU A 105 7.89 11.34 15.03
C GLU A 105 6.61 10.87 15.74
N VAL A 106 5.64 10.35 14.99
CA VAL A 106 4.35 9.90 15.53
C VAL A 106 4.36 8.39 15.70
N THR A 107 3.98 7.92 16.89
CA THR A 107 3.84 6.50 17.18
C THR A 107 2.37 6.13 17.25
N TYR A 108 1.97 5.21 16.39
CA TYR A 108 0.64 4.61 16.39
C TYR A 108 0.67 3.26 17.09
N ARG A 109 -0.39 2.92 17.80
CA ARG A 109 -0.55 1.64 18.49
C ARG A 109 -1.72 0.85 17.90
N SER A 110 -1.56 -0.46 17.80
CA SER A 110 -2.59 -1.30 17.21
C SER A 110 -2.61 -2.70 17.84
N HIS A 111 -3.79 -3.28 17.93
CA HIS A 111 -3.95 -4.67 18.34
C HIS A 111 -3.44 -5.63 17.28
N THR A 112 -3.60 -5.29 16.01
CA THR A 112 -3.16 -6.09 14.87
C THR A 112 -2.48 -5.22 13.81
N VAL A 113 -1.54 -5.81 13.07
CA VAL A 113 -0.86 -5.15 11.96
C VAL A 113 -0.85 -6.10 10.76
N ILE A 114 -1.24 -5.58 9.60
CA ILE A 114 -1.14 -6.27 8.32
C ILE A 114 0.03 -5.68 7.56
N ILE A 115 0.99 -6.53 7.19
CA ILE A 115 2.16 -6.15 6.40
C ILE A 115 1.89 -6.50 4.94
N SER A 116 1.76 -5.47 4.11
CA SER A 116 1.47 -5.61 2.67
C SER A 116 2.37 -4.67 1.85
N THR A 117 3.65 -4.70 2.16
CA THR A 117 4.65 -3.78 1.61
C THR A 117 5.06 -4.10 0.17
N GLY A 118 4.55 -5.21 -0.38
CA GLY A 118 4.79 -5.59 -1.76
C GLY A 118 6.19 -6.10 -2.03
N ALA A 119 6.61 -5.96 -3.28
CA ALA A 119 7.92 -6.36 -3.75
C ALA A 119 8.54 -5.26 -4.59
N GLN A 120 9.85 -5.24 -4.63
CA GLN A 120 10.63 -4.34 -5.47
C GLN A 120 11.52 -5.17 -6.38
N SER A 121 11.65 -4.74 -7.63
CA SER A 121 12.55 -5.38 -8.57
C SER A 121 14.01 -5.21 -8.12
N LEU A 122 14.75 -6.30 -8.12
CA LEU A 122 16.20 -6.25 -7.93
C LEU A 122 16.84 -5.87 -9.25
N MET A 123 17.53 -4.74 -9.25
CA MET A 123 18.24 -4.24 -10.42
C MET A 123 19.58 -4.96 -10.58
N LEU A 124 19.99 -5.15 -11.82
CA LEU A 124 21.29 -5.80 -12.14
C LEU A 124 22.47 -4.86 -11.93
N GLY A 125 22.23 -3.55 -11.82
CA GLY A 125 23.26 -2.54 -11.70
C GLY A 125 23.98 -2.23 -13.02
N LEU A 126 23.32 -2.46 -14.15
CA LEU A 126 23.90 -2.21 -15.48
C LEU A 126 23.77 -0.72 -15.87
N PRO A 127 24.72 -0.20 -16.68
CA PRO A 127 24.58 1.14 -17.22
C PRO A 127 23.29 1.31 -18.02
N ASN A 128 22.58 2.41 -17.78
CA ASN A 128 21.30 2.74 -18.43
C ASN A 128 20.13 1.78 -18.15
N GLU A 129 20.23 0.95 -17.13
CA GLU A 129 19.20 -0.01 -16.77
C GLU A 129 17.85 0.65 -16.55
N ASP A 130 17.81 1.75 -15.79
CA ASP A 130 16.58 2.52 -15.51
C ASP A 130 15.87 3.01 -16.79
N ARG A 131 16.63 3.34 -17.82
CA ARG A 131 16.08 3.82 -19.09
C ARG A 131 15.55 2.69 -19.96
N LEU A 132 16.07 1.47 -19.79
CA LEU A 132 15.75 0.33 -20.64
C LEU A 132 14.63 -0.54 -20.06
N ILE A 133 14.23 -0.33 -18.80
CA ILE A 133 13.09 -1.05 -18.22
C ILE A 133 11.83 -0.77 -19.03
N GLY A 134 11.15 -1.83 -19.47
CA GLY A 134 9.99 -1.73 -20.36
C GLY A 134 10.30 -1.36 -21.81
N HIS A 135 11.58 -1.13 -22.14
CA HIS A 135 12.06 -0.78 -23.47
C HIS A 135 13.20 -1.70 -23.96
N GLY A 136 13.10 -2.98 -23.61
CA GLY A 136 14.07 -4.00 -24.01
C GLY A 136 14.75 -4.72 -22.85
N LEU A 137 14.60 -4.22 -21.64
CA LEU A 137 14.96 -4.88 -20.40
C LEU A 137 13.68 -5.15 -19.58
N SER A 138 13.50 -6.37 -19.14
CA SER A 138 12.32 -6.77 -18.33
C SER A 138 12.76 -7.61 -17.12
#